data_2e731316857619d8097b0e82fa6954f1
#
_entry.id   2e731316857619d8097b0e82fa6954f1
#
_cell.length_a   1.000
_cell.length_b   1.000
_cell.length_c   1.000
_cell.angle_alpha   90.00
_cell.angle_beta   90.00
_cell.angle_gamma   90.00
#
_symmetry.space_group_name_H-M   'P 1'
#
loop_
_entity.id
_entity.type
_entity.pdbx_description
1 polymer ?
#
loop_
_entity_poly.entity_id
_entity_poly.type
_entity_poly.pdbx_seq_one_letter_code
_entity_poly.pdbx_strand_id
1 'polypeptide(L)'
;MIQQNFPLIHAVGRASAQEPRLLEIKNGSAGPKVTLVGKGVCFDTGGLNIKPGRSMGLMKKDMGGAANVLALTSMILSTGMNIQLRVLIPAVENSISGNSFRPGDILTARNGSTVEINNTDAEGRLVLADALSFASEDNPDLIISMATLTGAARVAVGADIAPFFTERNEVSDILK
;
A
#
# COMPACT_ATOMS: atom_id res chain seq x y z
N MET A 1 -11.70 -11.12 -1.03
CA MET A 1 -11.23 -9.96 -1.82
C MET A 1 -12.16 -9.63 -2.99
N ILE A 2 -12.38 -10.51 -3.95
CA ILE A 2 -13.24 -10.20 -5.13
C ILE A 2 -14.67 -9.82 -4.73
N GLN A 3 -15.32 -10.59 -3.87
CA GLN A 3 -16.68 -10.31 -3.39
C GLN A 3 -16.81 -8.97 -2.62
N GLN A 4 -15.70 -8.47 -2.09
CA GLN A 4 -15.62 -7.20 -1.36
C GLN A 4 -15.09 -6.05 -2.24
N ASN A 5 -14.99 -6.30 -3.55
CA ASN A 5 -14.48 -5.35 -4.55
C ASN A 5 -13.04 -4.84 -4.26
N PHE A 6 -12.10 -5.78 -4.02
CA PHE A 6 -10.66 -5.52 -3.98
C PHE A 6 -9.92 -6.35 -5.04
N PRO A 7 -10.17 -6.08 -6.32
CA PRO A 7 -9.69 -6.95 -7.41
C PRO A 7 -8.17 -6.85 -7.62
N LEU A 8 -7.55 -5.69 -7.42
CA LEU A 8 -6.09 -5.55 -7.57
C LEU A 8 -5.34 -6.18 -6.39
N ILE A 9 -5.84 -6.06 -5.15
CA ILE A 9 -5.29 -6.78 -3.99
C ILE A 9 -5.37 -8.28 -4.23
N HIS A 10 -6.51 -8.76 -4.76
CA HIS A 10 -6.67 -10.17 -5.12
C HIS A 10 -5.68 -10.59 -6.21
N ALA A 11 -5.57 -9.82 -7.28
CA ALA A 11 -4.70 -10.15 -8.41
C ALA A 11 -3.23 -10.34 -8.00
N VAL A 12 -2.72 -9.44 -7.14
CA VAL A 12 -1.35 -9.54 -6.61
C VAL A 12 -1.19 -10.78 -5.72
N GLY A 13 -2.13 -11.03 -4.79
CA GLY A 13 -1.98 -12.08 -3.79
C GLY A 13 -2.42 -13.47 -4.23
N ARG A 14 -3.14 -13.64 -5.34
CA ARG A 14 -3.76 -14.91 -5.74
C ARG A 14 -2.79 -16.05 -6.08
N ALA A 15 -1.52 -15.71 -6.32
CA ALA A 15 -0.49 -16.70 -6.63
C ALA A 15 0.15 -17.33 -5.38
N SER A 16 0.00 -16.69 -4.21
CA SER A 16 0.48 -17.24 -2.94
C SER A 16 -0.45 -18.32 -2.39
N ALA A 17 0.12 -19.23 -1.59
CA ALA A 17 -0.65 -20.14 -0.76
C ALA A 17 -1.36 -19.43 0.40
N GLN A 18 -0.92 -18.21 0.74
CA GLN A 18 -1.56 -17.36 1.74
C GLN A 18 -2.55 -16.42 1.06
N GLU A 19 -3.80 -16.45 1.50
CA GLU A 19 -4.83 -15.58 0.96
C GLU A 19 -4.52 -14.10 1.21
N PRO A 20 -4.72 -13.22 0.21
CA PRO A 20 -4.60 -11.77 0.38
C PRO A 20 -5.65 -11.25 1.37
N ARG A 21 -5.27 -10.27 2.18
CA ARG A 21 -6.12 -9.66 3.21
C ARG A 21 -6.04 -8.15 3.16
N LEU A 22 -7.12 -7.50 3.58
CA LEU A 22 -7.12 -6.09 3.94
C LEU A 22 -7.42 -6.00 5.44
N LEU A 23 -6.46 -5.49 6.21
CA LEU A 23 -6.67 -5.19 7.62
C LEU A 23 -7.21 -3.77 7.75
N GLU A 24 -8.23 -3.60 8.59
CA GLU A 24 -8.82 -2.31 8.91
C GLU A 24 -8.83 -2.11 10.42
N ILE A 25 -8.35 -0.94 10.88
CA ILE A 25 -8.45 -0.49 12.26
C ILE A 25 -9.22 0.83 12.27
N LYS A 26 -10.14 0.99 13.20
CA LYS A 26 -10.88 2.25 13.41
C LYS A 26 -10.82 2.64 14.87
N ASN A 27 -10.60 3.92 15.13
CA ASN A 27 -10.62 4.49 16.48
C ASN A 27 -11.12 5.94 16.44
N GLY A 28 -11.87 6.32 17.48
CA GLY A 28 -12.43 7.66 17.60
C GLY A 28 -13.73 7.85 16.83
N SER A 29 -14.56 8.79 17.31
CA SER A 29 -15.86 9.12 16.74
C SER A 29 -16.07 10.63 16.55
N ALA A 30 -15.07 11.45 16.90
CA ALA A 30 -15.12 12.91 16.83
C ALA A 30 -13.78 13.48 16.31
N GLY A 31 -13.81 14.73 15.86
CA GLY A 31 -12.64 15.39 15.26
C GLY A 31 -12.46 15.05 13.78
N PRO A 32 -11.35 15.51 13.17
CA PRO A 32 -11.08 15.29 11.75
C PRO A 32 -10.87 13.80 11.45
N LYS A 33 -11.29 13.39 10.24
CA LYS A 33 -11.12 12.05 9.73
C LYS A 33 -9.74 11.89 9.09
N VAL A 34 -8.91 11.05 9.67
CA VAL A 34 -7.57 10.74 9.16
C VAL A 34 -7.50 9.27 8.77
N THR A 35 -7.13 9.00 7.53
CA THR A 35 -6.91 7.64 7.06
C THR A 35 -5.44 7.40 6.74
N LEU A 36 -4.87 6.37 7.36
CA LEU A 36 -3.52 5.90 7.10
C LEU A 36 -3.58 4.64 6.24
N VAL A 37 -2.80 4.60 5.16
CA VAL A 37 -2.72 3.45 4.26
C VAL A 37 -1.29 2.95 4.20
N GLY A 38 -1.04 1.70 4.59
CA GLY A 38 0.30 1.11 4.62
C GLY A 38 0.47 -0.05 3.64
N LYS A 39 1.43 0.02 2.71
CA LYS A 39 1.80 -1.12 1.87
C LYS A 39 2.26 -2.28 2.76
N GLY A 40 1.55 -3.41 2.70
CA GLY A 40 1.79 -4.62 3.49
C GLY A 40 2.16 -5.82 2.62
N VAL A 41 3.06 -5.66 1.65
CA VAL A 41 3.60 -6.79 0.88
C VAL A 41 4.55 -7.58 1.77
N CYS A 42 4.10 -8.76 2.22
CA CYS A 42 4.83 -9.57 3.21
C CYS A 42 6.10 -10.18 2.63
N PHE A 43 6.07 -10.50 1.34
CA PHE A 43 7.24 -10.87 0.55
C PHE A 43 6.99 -10.53 -0.92
N ASP A 44 8.02 -10.04 -1.62
CA ASP A 44 7.93 -9.65 -3.02
C ASP A 44 8.98 -10.38 -3.88
N THR A 45 8.53 -11.32 -4.69
CA THR A 45 9.38 -12.01 -5.67
C THR A 45 9.58 -11.21 -6.95
N GLY A 46 8.78 -10.15 -7.15
CA GLY A 46 8.60 -9.46 -8.43
C GLY A 46 7.52 -10.08 -9.31
N GLY A 47 6.89 -11.17 -8.87
CA GLY A 47 5.98 -11.94 -9.72
C GLY A 47 6.71 -12.55 -10.92
N LEU A 48 6.09 -12.58 -12.09
CA LEU A 48 6.72 -13.12 -13.31
C LEU A 48 7.87 -12.25 -13.85
N ASN A 49 7.91 -10.95 -13.53
CA ASN A 49 9.10 -10.13 -13.69
C ASN A 49 10.02 -10.31 -12.48
N ILE A 50 10.52 -11.53 -12.31
CA ILE A 50 11.22 -12.00 -11.13
C ILE A 50 12.45 -11.13 -10.80
N LYS A 51 12.57 -10.78 -9.52
CA LYS A 51 13.71 -10.00 -9.03
C LYS A 51 15.03 -10.80 -9.10
N PRO A 52 16.16 -10.11 -9.34
CA PRO A 52 17.48 -10.70 -9.10
C PRO A 52 17.61 -11.20 -7.66
N GLY A 53 18.25 -12.34 -7.43
CA GLY A 53 18.35 -12.99 -6.12
C GLY A 53 18.86 -12.08 -5.01
N ARG A 54 19.84 -11.21 -5.30
CA ARG A 54 20.38 -10.23 -4.34
C ARG A 54 19.32 -9.22 -3.88
N SER A 55 18.45 -8.79 -4.78
CA SER A 55 17.33 -7.88 -4.44
C SER A 55 16.22 -8.61 -3.74
N MET A 56 15.87 -9.81 -4.22
CA MET A 56 14.79 -10.63 -3.66
C MET A 56 15.07 -11.02 -2.19
N GLY A 57 16.32 -11.33 -1.83
CA GLY A 57 16.70 -11.70 -0.47
C GLY A 57 16.37 -10.64 0.60
N LEU A 58 16.14 -9.39 0.19
CA LEU A 58 15.76 -8.29 1.09
C LEU A 58 14.25 -8.09 1.19
N MET A 59 13.42 -8.78 0.40
CA MET A 59 12.01 -8.42 0.19
C MET A 59 11.07 -8.77 1.34
N LYS A 60 11.53 -9.38 2.43
CA LYS A 60 10.82 -9.39 3.72
C LYS A 60 10.60 -7.98 4.30
N LYS A 61 11.34 -6.97 3.82
CA LYS A 61 11.20 -5.55 4.19
C LYS A 61 10.01 -4.86 3.50
N ASP A 62 9.37 -5.49 2.54
CA ASP A 62 8.42 -4.82 1.64
C ASP A 62 7.06 -4.53 2.28
N MET A 63 6.95 -4.85 3.56
CA MET A 63 5.89 -4.44 4.49
C MET A 63 6.25 -3.19 5.31
N GLY A 64 7.34 -2.51 5.00
CA GLY A 64 7.81 -1.34 5.75
C GLY A 64 6.80 -0.20 5.80
N GLY A 65 5.97 -0.02 4.76
CA GLY A 65 4.86 0.93 4.77
C GLY A 65 3.83 0.59 5.85
N ALA A 66 3.42 -0.68 5.93
CA ALA A 66 2.50 -1.16 6.97
C ALA A 66 3.12 -1.03 8.38
N ALA A 67 4.40 -1.36 8.54
CA ALA A 67 5.09 -1.23 9.83
C ALA A 67 5.10 0.23 10.32
N ASN A 68 5.41 1.20 9.44
CA ASN A 68 5.38 2.62 9.78
C ASN A 68 3.96 3.10 10.15
N VAL A 69 2.96 2.69 9.37
CA VAL A 69 1.55 3.05 9.66
C VAL A 69 1.10 2.49 11.00
N LEU A 70 1.44 1.24 11.33
CA LEU A 70 1.11 0.64 12.64
C LEU A 70 1.82 1.36 13.79
N ALA A 71 3.10 1.69 13.64
CA ALA A 71 3.84 2.44 14.63
C ALA A 71 3.23 3.84 14.85
N LEU A 72 2.94 4.55 13.76
CA LEU A 72 2.26 5.86 13.83
C LEU A 72 0.87 5.75 14.48
N THR A 73 0.12 4.71 14.16
CA THR A 73 -1.17 4.43 14.79
C THR A 73 -1.02 4.29 16.31
N SER A 74 -0.05 3.48 16.76
CA SER A 74 0.22 3.32 18.20
C SER A 74 0.58 4.64 18.87
N MET A 75 1.40 5.46 18.23
CA MET A 75 1.77 6.79 18.75
C MET A 75 0.55 7.71 18.83
N ILE A 76 -0.28 7.80 17.79
CA ILE A 76 -1.50 8.61 17.79
C ILE A 76 -2.44 8.18 18.92
N LEU A 77 -2.68 6.88 19.09
CA LEU A 77 -3.55 6.35 20.13
C LEU A 77 -3.02 6.67 21.54
N SER A 78 -1.70 6.66 21.72
CA SER A 78 -1.08 6.96 23.02
C SER A 78 -1.15 8.45 23.41
N THR A 79 -1.27 9.35 22.42
CA THR A 79 -1.37 10.80 22.66
C THR A 79 -2.78 11.26 23.01
N GLY A 80 -3.80 10.43 22.81
CA GLY A 80 -5.20 10.78 23.04
C GLY A 80 -5.72 11.87 22.10
N MET A 81 -5.14 12.02 20.91
CA MET A 81 -5.58 13.01 19.90
C MET A 81 -7.06 12.83 19.56
N ASN A 82 -7.81 13.93 19.51
CA ASN A 82 -9.22 13.91 19.11
C ASN A 82 -9.37 13.85 17.60
N ILE A 83 -9.22 12.67 17.02
CA ILE A 83 -9.38 12.38 15.60
C ILE A 83 -10.18 11.10 15.38
N GLN A 84 -10.81 11.00 14.22
CA GLN A 84 -11.37 9.74 13.72
C GLN A 84 -10.32 9.05 12.87
N LEU A 85 -9.57 8.13 13.48
CA LEU A 85 -8.50 7.40 12.83
C LEU A 85 -9.02 6.16 12.13
N ARG A 86 -8.67 5.99 10.86
CA ARG A 86 -8.84 4.77 10.08
C ARG A 86 -7.50 4.30 9.54
N VAL A 87 -7.22 3.01 9.62
CA VAL A 87 -5.98 2.42 9.12
C VAL A 87 -6.32 1.30 8.16
N LEU A 88 -5.70 1.28 6.99
CA LEU A 88 -5.89 0.26 5.97
C LEU A 88 -4.53 -0.34 5.58
N ILE A 89 -4.42 -1.67 5.67
CA ILE A 89 -3.20 -2.39 5.31
C ILE A 89 -3.56 -3.55 4.38
N PRO A 90 -3.34 -3.41 3.06
CA PRO A 90 -3.40 -4.55 2.15
C PRO A 90 -2.19 -5.46 2.41
N ALA A 91 -2.45 -6.67 2.96
CA ALA A 91 -1.45 -7.67 3.27
C ALA A 91 -1.50 -8.79 2.24
N VAL A 92 -0.43 -8.93 1.47
CA VAL A 92 -0.29 -9.88 0.36
C VAL A 92 1.13 -10.40 0.23
N GLU A 93 1.30 -11.50 -0.49
CA GLU A 93 2.58 -11.91 -1.06
C GLU A 93 2.52 -11.82 -2.58
N ASN A 94 3.50 -11.21 -3.21
CA ASN A 94 3.69 -11.27 -4.66
C ASN A 94 4.50 -12.52 -5.00
N SER A 95 3.80 -13.61 -5.26
CA SER A 95 4.38 -14.94 -5.47
C SER A 95 4.26 -15.40 -6.91
N ILE A 96 4.96 -16.51 -7.24
CA ILE A 96 4.98 -17.12 -8.57
C ILE A 96 4.24 -18.46 -8.51
N SER A 97 3.21 -18.58 -9.32
CA SER A 97 2.47 -19.85 -9.53
C SER A 97 1.74 -19.79 -10.88
N GLY A 98 1.01 -20.85 -11.20
CA GLY A 98 0.12 -20.88 -12.37
C GLY A 98 -0.97 -19.80 -12.36
N ASN A 99 -1.29 -19.26 -11.18
CA ASN A 99 -2.30 -18.22 -10.98
C ASN A 99 -1.72 -16.78 -10.97
N SER A 100 -0.41 -16.60 -11.16
CA SER A 100 0.20 -15.28 -11.19
C SER A 100 -0.44 -14.38 -12.25
N PHE A 101 -0.60 -13.10 -11.94
CA PHE A 101 -0.92 -12.11 -12.97
C PHE A 101 0.31 -11.87 -13.87
N ARG A 102 0.09 -11.41 -15.08
CA ARG A 102 1.09 -11.44 -16.15
C ARG A 102 1.34 -10.04 -16.72
N PRO A 103 2.54 -9.76 -17.24
CA PRO A 103 2.74 -8.61 -18.12
C PRO A 103 1.75 -8.66 -19.30
N GLY A 104 1.11 -7.53 -19.60
CA GLY A 104 0.08 -7.41 -20.62
C GLY A 104 -1.34 -7.72 -20.13
N ASP A 105 -1.54 -8.22 -18.91
CA ASP A 105 -2.87 -8.34 -18.32
C ASP A 105 -3.50 -6.95 -18.16
N ILE A 106 -4.81 -6.87 -18.43
CA ILE A 106 -5.62 -5.68 -18.14
C ILE A 106 -6.51 -6.02 -16.93
N LEU A 107 -6.23 -5.37 -15.81
CA LEU A 107 -6.94 -5.57 -14.55
C LEU A 107 -7.91 -4.42 -14.30
N THR A 108 -9.01 -4.70 -13.60
CA THR A 108 -9.94 -3.65 -13.16
C THR A 108 -9.65 -3.30 -11.71
N ALA A 109 -9.53 -2.01 -11.40
CA ALA A 109 -9.37 -1.50 -10.04
C ALA A 109 -10.73 -1.36 -9.33
N ARG A 110 -10.71 -1.17 -7.99
CA ARG A 110 -11.90 -0.95 -7.17
C ARG A 110 -12.82 0.16 -7.69
N ASN A 111 -12.26 1.23 -8.19
CA ASN A 111 -13.01 2.38 -8.75
C ASN A 111 -13.51 2.17 -10.18
N GLY A 112 -13.32 0.99 -10.77
CA GLY A 112 -13.72 0.64 -12.14
C GLY A 112 -12.72 1.00 -13.23
N SER A 113 -11.62 1.69 -12.91
CA SER A 113 -10.57 1.98 -13.89
C SER A 113 -9.85 0.70 -14.32
N THR A 114 -9.43 0.64 -15.59
CA THR A 114 -8.61 -0.45 -16.11
C THR A 114 -7.13 -0.09 -16.03
N VAL A 115 -6.32 -1.08 -15.67
CA VAL A 115 -4.87 -0.96 -15.50
C VAL A 115 -4.17 -2.02 -16.32
N GLU A 116 -3.37 -1.61 -17.30
CA GLU A 116 -2.48 -2.50 -18.02
C GLU A 116 -1.23 -2.79 -17.19
N ILE A 117 -0.88 -4.05 -17.06
CA ILE A 117 0.27 -4.51 -16.28
C ILE A 117 1.49 -4.58 -17.19
N ASN A 118 2.36 -3.60 -17.12
CA ASN A 118 3.63 -3.62 -17.85
C ASN A 118 4.73 -4.36 -17.10
N ASN A 119 4.63 -4.39 -15.75
CA ASN A 119 5.63 -5.02 -14.90
C ASN A 119 4.97 -5.56 -13.63
N THR A 120 5.07 -6.85 -13.38
CA THR A 120 4.50 -7.51 -12.19
C THR A 120 5.28 -7.19 -10.91
N ASP A 121 6.50 -6.63 -11.02
CA ASP A 121 7.28 -6.09 -9.88
C ASP A 121 6.81 -4.67 -9.46
N ALA A 122 5.74 -4.18 -10.06
CA ALA A 122 5.06 -2.94 -9.69
C ALA A 122 3.74 -3.23 -8.93
N GLU A 123 3.70 -4.28 -8.13
CA GLU A 123 2.54 -4.79 -7.38
C GLU A 123 2.08 -3.82 -6.28
N GLY A 124 3.01 -3.10 -5.67
CA GLY A 124 2.72 -2.20 -4.55
C GLY A 124 1.73 -1.10 -4.92
N ARG A 125 1.85 -0.51 -6.10
CA ARG A 125 0.90 0.49 -6.59
C ARG A 125 -0.49 -0.09 -6.86
N LEU A 126 -0.59 -1.37 -7.17
CA LEU A 126 -1.86 -2.05 -7.41
C LEU A 126 -2.62 -2.25 -6.10
N VAL A 127 -1.97 -2.80 -5.08
CA VAL A 127 -2.61 -3.00 -3.77
C VAL A 127 -2.97 -1.68 -3.10
N LEU A 128 -2.15 -0.64 -3.29
CA LEU A 128 -2.43 0.71 -2.79
C LEU A 128 -3.59 1.36 -3.56
N ALA A 129 -3.74 1.14 -4.86
CA ALA A 129 -4.85 1.70 -5.64
C ALA A 129 -6.21 1.27 -5.09
N ASP A 130 -6.42 -0.01 -4.80
CA ASP A 130 -7.66 -0.50 -4.19
C ASP A 130 -7.85 0.05 -2.77
N ALA A 131 -6.78 0.05 -1.95
CA ALA A 131 -6.84 0.53 -0.57
C ALA A 131 -7.12 2.04 -0.50
N LEU A 132 -6.49 2.85 -1.35
CA LEU A 132 -6.71 4.29 -1.44
C LEU A 132 -8.10 4.63 -1.98
N SER A 133 -8.58 3.88 -2.97
CA SER A 133 -9.95 4.02 -3.47
C SER A 133 -10.95 3.76 -2.34
N PHE A 134 -10.76 2.70 -1.56
CA PHE A 134 -11.60 2.40 -0.40
C PHE A 134 -11.48 3.43 0.72
N ALA A 135 -10.28 3.99 0.92
CA ALA A 135 -10.07 5.08 1.87
C ALA A 135 -10.88 6.32 1.51
N SER A 136 -10.92 6.66 0.22
CA SER A 136 -11.60 7.86 -0.29
C SER A 136 -13.13 7.80 -0.17
N GLU A 137 -13.73 6.61 -0.12
CA GLU A 137 -15.19 6.43 -0.01
C GLU A 137 -15.78 7.02 1.27
N ASP A 138 -15.00 7.13 2.36
CA ASP A 138 -15.41 7.75 3.63
C ASP A 138 -15.26 9.28 3.67
N ASN A 139 -14.80 9.91 2.59
CA ASN A 139 -14.48 11.33 2.51
C ASN A 139 -13.63 11.81 3.69
N PRO A 140 -12.40 11.30 3.87
CA PRO A 140 -11.53 11.73 4.95
C PRO A 140 -10.96 13.13 4.69
N ASP A 141 -10.65 13.86 5.77
CA ASP A 141 -9.99 15.17 5.69
C ASP A 141 -8.51 15.04 5.27
N LEU A 142 -7.91 13.91 5.61
CA LEU A 142 -6.52 13.62 5.27
C LEU A 142 -6.31 12.11 5.02
N ILE A 143 -5.63 11.78 3.92
CA ILE A 143 -5.10 10.44 3.65
C ILE A 143 -3.58 10.51 3.62
N ILE A 144 -2.91 9.63 4.37
CA ILE A 144 -1.45 9.45 4.31
C ILE A 144 -1.17 8.01 3.89
N SER A 145 -0.42 7.85 2.81
CA SER A 145 0.02 6.53 2.33
C SER A 145 1.52 6.35 2.55
N MET A 146 1.92 5.21 3.11
CA MET A 146 3.32 4.85 3.33
C MET A 146 3.66 3.54 2.64
N ALA A 147 4.78 3.53 1.91
CA ALA A 147 5.18 2.35 1.13
C ALA A 147 6.67 2.30 0.88
N THR A 148 7.23 1.11 0.90
CA THR A 148 8.53 0.79 0.30
C THR A 148 8.34 0.59 -1.21
N LEU A 149 7.94 1.65 -1.93
CA LEU A 149 7.29 1.54 -3.24
C LEU A 149 8.26 1.30 -4.39
N THR A 150 9.38 2.04 -4.43
CA THR A 150 10.33 1.98 -5.54
C THR A 150 11.74 2.41 -5.13
N GLY A 151 12.74 1.75 -5.69
CA GLY A 151 14.14 2.15 -5.54
C GLY A 151 14.46 3.51 -6.17
N ALA A 152 13.62 4.03 -7.05
CA ALA A 152 13.78 5.33 -7.68
C ALA A 152 13.83 6.48 -6.67
N ALA A 153 13.08 6.40 -5.58
CA ALA A 153 13.11 7.37 -4.50
C ALA A 153 14.51 7.51 -3.90
N ARG A 154 15.17 6.38 -3.60
CA ARG A 154 16.55 6.36 -3.08
C ARG A 154 17.57 6.90 -4.08
N VAL A 155 17.35 6.65 -5.37
CA VAL A 155 18.22 7.20 -6.43
C VAL A 155 18.06 8.72 -6.52
N ALA A 156 16.85 9.24 -6.33
CA ALA A 156 16.55 10.67 -6.45
C ALA A 156 17.06 11.50 -5.28
N VAL A 157 16.91 11.02 -4.03
CA VAL A 157 17.16 11.83 -2.81
C VAL A 157 18.15 11.20 -1.83
N GLY A 158 18.72 10.03 -2.15
CA GLY A 158 19.62 9.30 -1.25
C GLY A 158 18.86 8.37 -0.28
N ALA A 159 19.61 7.70 0.59
CA ALA A 159 19.08 6.73 1.53
C ALA A 159 18.54 7.35 2.83
N ASP A 160 19.01 8.54 3.17
CA ASP A 160 18.79 9.19 4.46
C ASP A 160 17.56 10.11 4.46
N ILE A 161 16.99 10.39 3.27
CA ILE A 161 15.84 11.27 3.11
C ILE A 161 14.61 10.43 2.75
N ALA A 162 13.52 10.61 3.51
CA ALA A 162 12.22 10.06 3.20
C ALA A 162 11.47 11.02 2.26
N PRO A 163 11.35 10.72 0.95
CA PRO A 163 10.63 11.58 0.03
C PRO A 163 9.12 11.46 0.27
N PHE A 164 8.41 12.56 0.12
CA PHE A 164 6.96 12.60 0.15
C PHE A 164 6.41 13.36 -1.06
N PHE A 165 5.14 13.12 -1.37
CA PHE A 165 4.40 13.79 -2.44
C PHE A 165 3.07 14.29 -1.88
N THR A 166 2.73 15.53 -2.19
CA THR A 166 1.44 16.13 -1.85
C THR A 166 1.11 17.24 -2.85
N GLU A 167 -0.17 17.42 -3.17
CA GLU A 167 -0.64 18.57 -3.95
C GLU A 167 -1.00 19.76 -3.04
N ARG A 168 -0.98 19.57 -1.71
CA ARG A 168 -1.35 20.57 -0.71
C ARG A 168 -0.09 21.28 -0.19
N ASN A 169 0.10 22.55 -0.57
CA ASN A 169 1.26 23.33 -0.17
C ASN A 169 1.37 23.46 1.36
N GLU A 170 0.25 23.67 2.04
CA GLU A 170 0.21 23.77 3.50
C GLU A 170 0.69 22.48 4.21
N VAL A 171 0.42 21.32 3.64
CA VAL A 171 0.94 20.04 4.15
C VAL A 171 2.43 19.92 3.87
N SER A 172 2.85 20.31 2.67
CA SER A 172 4.28 20.30 2.29
C SER A 172 5.12 21.16 3.25
N ASP A 173 4.63 22.34 3.62
CA ASP A 173 5.37 23.28 4.46
C ASP A 173 5.49 22.82 5.93
N ILE A 174 4.53 22.01 6.39
CA ILE A 174 4.58 21.41 7.73
C ILE A 174 5.56 20.21 7.78
N LEU A 175 5.69 19.46 6.66
CA LEU A 175 6.51 18.25 6.59
C LEU A 175 7.98 18.48 6.26
N LYS A 176 8.36 19.66 5.81
CA LYS A 176 9.76 20.07 5.55
C LYS A 176 10.48 20.44 6.83
#